data_1cad9027911f3046fb9ee597a872baf1
#
_entry.id   1cad9027911f3046fb9ee597a872baf1
#
_cell.length_a   1.000
_cell.length_b   1.000
_cell.length_c   1.000
_cell.angle_alpha   90.00
_cell.angle_beta   90.00
_cell.angle_gamma   90.00
#
_symmetry.space_group_name_H-M   'P 1'
#
loop_
_entity.id
_entity.type
_entity.pdbx_description
1 polymer ?
#
loop_
_entity_poly.entity_id
_entity_poly.type
_entity_poly.pdbx_seq_one_letter_code
_entity_poly.pdbx_strand_id
1 'polypeptide(L)'
;MRTALAVTALSLFIATALPAEMRAETVKVEAFTFAVPEGWTSVTPSSPMRKAQLEIARGPEKAEVTFFHFGADQGGSAADNVARWYAQFPGSEDKRITENVQVGPVKITFAMTEGTFNSGMPGGPTTPMEGYALCGAILETASGNLFIKMTGPNAVVKASTDAFKKMVTDGAKTAAPKV
;
A
#
# COMPACT_ATOMS: atom_id res chain seq x y z
N MET A 1 8.87 -82.16 2.78
CA MET A 1 8.08 -81.03 3.24
C MET A 1 8.94 -79.78 3.06
N ARG A 2 8.62 -78.92 2.11
CA ARG A 2 9.34 -77.66 1.85
C ARG A 2 8.44 -76.49 2.25
N THR A 3 8.79 -75.81 3.31
CA THR A 3 8.03 -74.63 3.82
C THR A 3 8.55 -73.36 3.09
N ALA A 4 7.69 -72.72 2.30
CA ALA A 4 8.00 -71.45 1.65
C ALA A 4 7.66 -70.30 2.60
N LEU A 5 8.66 -69.44 2.88
CA LEU A 5 8.50 -68.18 3.62
C LEU A 5 8.08 -67.09 2.62
N ALA A 6 6.92 -66.53 2.78
CA ALA A 6 6.49 -65.36 2.01
C ALA A 6 6.99 -64.07 2.73
N VAL A 7 7.86 -63.33 2.05
CA VAL A 7 8.30 -62.02 2.50
C VAL A 7 7.36 -60.96 1.92
N THR A 8 6.54 -60.34 2.75
CA THR A 8 5.68 -59.24 2.37
C THR A 8 6.48 -57.93 2.50
N ALA A 9 6.79 -57.32 1.36
CA ALA A 9 7.46 -56.00 1.32
C ALA A 9 6.40 -54.91 1.55
N LEU A 10 6.46 -54.23 2.68
CA LEU A 10 5.66 -53.07 3.00
C LEU A 10 6.31 -51.82 2.38
N SER A 11 5.76 -51.35 1.25
CA SER A 11 6.19 -50.11 0.59
C SER A 11 5.66 -48.89 1.35
N LEU A 12 6.53 -48.16 2.04
CA LEU A 12 6.23 -46.91 2.73
C LEU A 12 6.16 -45.77 1.69
N PHE A 13 4.98 -45.35 1.33
CA PHE A 13 4.74 -44.15 0.53
C PHE A 13 4.98 -42.90 1.41
N ILE A 14 6.14 -42.26 1.26
CA ILE A 14 6.39 -40.95 1.84
C ILE A 14 5.74 -39.94 0.90
N ALA A 15 4.55 -39.43 1.29
CA ALA A 15 3.92 -38.28 0.63
C ALA A 15 4.72 -37.02 0.99
N THR A 16 5.59 -36.57 0.09
CA THR A 16 6.21 -35.24 0.17
C THR A 16 5.12 -34.19 -0.06
N ALA A 17 4.59 -33.60 1.01
CA ALA A 17 3.77 -32.42 0.92
C ALA A 17 4.62 -31.29 0.32
N LEU A 18 4.33 -30.90 -0.92
CA LEU A 18 4.87 -29.67 -1.51
C LEU A 18 4.44 -28.49 -0.62
N PRO A 19 5.34 -27.56 -0.27
CA PRO A 19 4.94 -26.37 0.45
C PRO A 19 3.90 -25.63 -0.40
N ALA A 20 2.74 -25.31 0.21
CA ALA A 20 1.76 -24.47 -0.42
C ALA A 20 2.46 -23.14 -0.75
N GLU A 21 2.57 -22.81 -2.04
CA GLU A 21 3.02 -21.47 -2.45
C GLU A 21 2.15 -20.47 -1.71
N MET A 22 2.73 -19.70 -0.80
CA MET A 22 2.09 -18.58 -0.14
C MET A 22 1.79 -17.54 -1.23
N ARG A 23 0.58 -17.60 -1.76
CA ARG A 23 0.13 -16.62 -2.74
C ARG A 23 0.14 -15.26 -2.05
N ALA A 24 1.01 -14.38 -2.51
CA ALA A 24 1.12 -13.03 -1.99
C ALA A 24 -0.28 -12.37 -2.04
N GLU A 25 -0.71 -11.82 -0.91
CA GLU A 25 -1.97 -11.08 -0.83
C GLU A 25 -1.91 -9.88 -1.78
N THR A 26 -3.01 -9.59 -2.47
CA THR A 26 -3.08 -8.48 -3.41
C THR A 26 -4.32 -7.62 -3.17
N VAL A 27 -4.16 -6.31 -3.36
CA VAL A 27 -5.24 -5.34 -3.36
C VAL A 27 -5.47 -4.87 -4.79
N LYS A 28 -6.74 -4.89 -5.23
CA LYS A 28 -7.14 -4.46 -6.57
C LYS A 28 -7.92 -3.16 -6.48
N VAL A 29 -7.44 -2.14 -7.18
CA VAL A 29 -8.12 -0.84 -7.28
C VAL A 29 -8.11 -0.43 -8.76
N GLU A 30 -9.30 -0.36 -9.35
CA GLU A 30 -9.50 -0.10 -10.78
C GLU A 30 -8.68 -1.09 -11.65
N ALA A 31 -7.82 -0.57 -12.52
CA ALA A 31 -6.96 -1.39 -13.39
C ALA A 31 -5.68 -1.90 -12.69
N PHE A 32 -5.40 -1.42 -11.47
CA PHE A 32 -4.16 -1.71 -10.76
C PHE A 32 -4.31 -2.90 -9.82
N THR A 33 -3.24 -3.69 -9.72
CA THR A 33 -3.11 -4.76 -8.71
C THR A 33 -1.83 -4.53 -7.92
N PHE A 34 -1.98 -4.35 -6.62
CA PHE A 34 -0.88 -4.09 -5.69
C PHE A 34 -0.61 -5.34 -4.87
N ALA A 35 0.63 -5.84 -4.88
CA ALA A 35 1.06 -6.88 -3.96
C ALA A 35 1.20 -6.25 -2.56
N VAL A 36 0.50 -6.82 -1.57
CA VAL A 36 0.60 -6.36 -0.18
C VAL A 36 1.98 -6.72 0.35
N PRO A 37 2.77 -5.74 0.85
CA PRO A 37 4.08 -6.04 1.42
C PRO A 37 3.98 -6.97 2.62
N GLU A 38 5.03 -7.76 2.84
CA GLU A 38 5.12 -8.65 4.00
C GLU A 38 4.96 -7.88 5.32
N GLY A 39 4.16 -8.42 6.24
CA GLY A 39 3.87 -7.82 7.53
C GLY A 39 2.80 -6.71 7.49
N TRP A 40 2.24 -6.41 6.31
CA TRP A 40 1.08 -5.53 6.20
C TRP A 40 -0.20 -6.36 6.12
N THR A 41 -1.32 -5.80 6.56
CA THR A 41 -2.60 -6.51 6.59
C THR A 41 -3.66 -5.71 5.85
N SER A 42 -4.39 -6.35 4.94
CA SER A 42 -5.57 -5.78 4.32
C SER A 42 -6.72 -5.77 5.34
N VAL A 43 -7.36 -4.61 5.48
CA VAL A 43 -8.47 -4.42 6.42
C VAL A 43 -9.69 -3.84 5.70
N THR A 44 -10.86 -4.05 6.29
CA THR A 44 -12.08 -3.44 5.75
C THR A 44 -11.96 -1.91 5.78
N PRO A 45 -12.18 -1.23 4.63
CA PRO A 45 -12.12 0.22 4.59
C PRO A 45 -13.08 0.88 5.59
N SER A 46 -12.60 1.85 6.35
CA SER A 46 -13.38 2.57 7.37
C SER A 46 -14.35 3.59 6.79
N SER A 47 -14.39 3.77 5.47
CA SER A 47 -15.24 4.72 4.76
C SER A 47 -15.53 4.21 3.34
N PRO A 48 -16.74 4.42 2.79
CA PRO A 48 -17.09 4.02 1.42
C PRO A 48 -16.29 4.77 0.33
N MET A 49 -15.64 5.89 0.67
CA MET A 49 -14.75 6.59 -0.25
C MET A 49 -13.39 5.90 -0.41
N ARG A 50 -13.00 5.06 0.55
CA ARG A 50 -11.76 4.28 0.49
C ARG A 50 -11.99 3.04 -0.35
N LYS A 51 -11.27 2.87 -1.45
CA LYS A 51 -11.35 1.69 -2.32
C LYS A 51 -10.67 0.47 -1.70
N ALA A 52 -9.63 0.71 -0.90
CA ALA A 52 -8.91 -0.29 -0.11
C ALA A 52 -8.22 0.37 1.08
N GLN A 53 -7.84 -0.45 2.05
CA GLN A 53 -7.09 -0.02 3.22
C GLN A 53 -6.16 -1.13 3.69
N LEU A 54 -4.90 -0.76 4.01
CA LEU A 54 -3.94 -1.64 4.67
C LEU A 54 -3.56 -1.05 6.03
N GLU A 55 -3.20 -1.91 6.95
CA GLU A 55 -2.65 -1.58 8.25
C GLU A 55 -1.21 -2.10 8.34
N ILE A 56 -0.33 -1.30 8.94
CA ILE A 56 1.05 -1.64 9.24
C ILE A 56 1.22 -1.57 10.75
N ALA A 57 1.45 -2.71 11.41
CA ALA A 57 1.67 -2.77 12.86
C ALA A 57 3.16 -2.94 13.17
N ARG A 58 3.68 -2.13 14.10
CA ARG A 58 5.01 -2.28 14.69
C ARG A 58 4.92 -2.12 16.21
N GLY A 59 4.83 -3.24 16.89
CA GLY A 59 4.51 -3.23 18.34
C GLY A 59 3.15 -2.59 18.59
N PRO A 60 3.07 -1.59 19.49
CA PRO A 60 1.80 -0.88 19.77
C PRO A 60 1.45 0.17 18.71
N GLU A 61 2.40 0.57 17.86
CA GLU A 61 2.22 1.62 16.86
C GLU A 61 1.64 1.07 15.57
N LYS A 62 0.75 1.85 14.96
CA LYS A 62 0.10 1.50 13.70
C LYS A 62 0.12 2.66 12.71
N ALA A 63 0.42 2.35 11.46
CA ALA A 63 0.18 3.24 10.33
C ALA A 63 -0.90 2.65 9.42
N GLU A 64 -1.64 3.51 8.73
CA GLU A 64 -2.62 3.09 7.72
C GLU A 64 -2.16 3.46 6.32
N VAL A 65 -2.53 2.64 5.34
CA VAL A 65 -2.41 2.95 3.90
C VAL A 65 -3.81 2.94 3.31
N THR A 66 -4.22 4.06 2.73
CA THR A 66 -5.56 4.24 2.17
C THR A 66 -5.50 4.49 0.68
N PHE A 67 -6.44 3.90 -0.05
CA PHE A 67 -6.54 4.01 -1.51
C PHE A 67 -7.84 4.74 -1.87
N PHE A 68 -7.75 5.76 -2.74
CA PHE A 68 -8.89 6.53 -3.22
C PHE A 68 -8.85 6.67 -4.74
N HIS A 69 -10.01 6.57 -5.36
CA HIS A 69 -10.20 6.86 -6.78
C HIS A 69 -11.58 7.49 -6.97
N PHE A 70 -11.65 8.59 -7.68
CA PHE A 70 -12.88 9.38 -7.83
C PHE A 70 -13.40 9.40 -9.27
N GLY A 71 -12.72 8.72 -10.21
CA GLY A 71 -13.05 8.73 -11.64
C GLY A 71 -12.34 9.83 -12.43
N ALA A 72 -12.58 9.83 -13.74
CA ALA A 72 -12.00 10.81 -14.64
C ALA A 72 -12.45 12.22 -14.26
N ASP A 73 -11.54 13.18 -14.34
CA ASP A 73 -11.77 14.60 -14.05
C ASP A 73 -12.23 14.91 -12.62
N GLN A 74 -12.14 13.91 -11.71
CA GLN A 74 -12.50 14.03 -10.31
C GLN A 74 -11.27 13.95 -9.40
N GLY A 75 -11.39 14.45 -8.16
CA GLY A 75 -10.34 14.39 -7.15
C GLY A 75 -9.27 15.48 -7.24
N GLY A 76 -9.26 16.28 -8.29
CA GLY A 76 -8.31 17.39 -8.49
C GLY A 76 -6.95 16.95 -9.03
N SER A 77 -6.07 17.93 -9.30
CA SER A 77 -4.73 17.68 -9.83
C SER A 77 -3.79 17.03 -8.81
N ALA A 78 -2.72 16.40 -9.30
CA ALA A 78 -1.66 15.87 -8.43
C ALA A 78 -1.06 16.98 -7.54
N ALA A 79 -0.79 18.16 -8.11
CA ALA A 79 -0.22 19.29 -7.37
C ALA A 79 -1.13 19.78 -6.24
N ASP A 80 -2.44 19.92 -6.49
CA ASP A 80 -3.41 20.36 -5.48
C ASP A 80 -3.53 19.33 -4.34
N ASN A 81 -3.46 18.05 -4.66
CA ASN A 81 -3.51 16.99 -3.64
C ASN A 81 -2.24 16.95 -2.80
N VAL A 82 -1.07 17.09 -3.41
CA VAL A 82 0.20 17.22 -2.68
C VAL A 82 0.15 18.42 -1.74
N ALA A 83 -0.31 19.58 -2.22
CA ALA A 83 -0.45 20.78 -1.39
C ALA A 83 -1.41 20.54 -0.20
N ARG A 84 -2.56 19.88 -0.44
CA ARG A 84 -3.51 19.50 0.64
C ARG A 84 -2.90 18.54 1.66
N TRP A 85 -2.10 17.58 1.22
CA TRP A 85 -1.43 16.65 2.11
C TRP A 85 -0.39 17.35 2.98
N TYR A 86 0.41 18.25 2.40
CA TYR A 86 1.36 19.05 3.16
C TYR A 86 0.70 20.01 4.13
N ALA A 87 -0.45 20.58 3.78
CA ALA A 87 -1.19 21.46 4.68
C ALA A 87 -1.70 20.74 5.96
N GLN A 88 -1.78 19.40 5.94
CA GLN A 88 -2.07 18.63 7.15
C GLN A 88 -0.88 18.55 8.13
N PHE A 89 0.31 19.02 7.73
CA PHE A 89 1.53 19.06 8.54
C PHE A 89 2.06 20.49 8.61
N PRO A 90 1.40 21.38 9.38
CA PRO A 90 1.86 22.76 9.52
C PRO A 90 3.25 22.83 10.17
N GLY A 91 4.07 23.77 9.72
CA GLY A 91 5.44 23.96 10.23
C GLY A 91 6.43 22.87 9.79
N SER A 92 6.13 22.11 8.73
CA SER A 92 7.00 21.07 8.18
C SER A 92 7.55 21.41 6.79
N GLU A 93 7.61 22.68 6.44
CA GLU A 93 7.98 23.13 5.09
C GLU A 93 9.36 22.65 4.67
N ASP A 94 10.31 22.62 5.59
CA ASP A 94 11.69 22.14 5.41
C ASP A 94 11.83 20.62 5.28
N LYS A 95 10.74 19.87 5.59
CA LYS A 95 10.71 18.40 5.56
C LYS A 95 9.90 17.86 4.39
N ARG A 96 9.40 18.72 3.52
CA ARG A 96 8.60 18.33 2.36
C ARG A 96 9.48 17.83 1.23
N ILE A 97 9.23 16.62 0.76
CA ILE A 97 9.93 15.99 -0.36
C ILE A 97 8.90 15.56 -1.39
N THR A 98 9.07 16.01 -2.63
CA THR A 98 8.25 15.56 -3.76
C THR A 98 9.15 14.94 -4.82
N GLU A 99 8.81 13.73 -5.25
CA GLU A 99 9.53 12.97 -6.28
C GLU A 99 8.57 12.57 -7.39
N ASN A 100 9.04 12.59 -8.65
CA ASN A 100 8.28 12.13 -9.79
C ASN A 100 8.95 10.93 -10.43
N VAL A 101 8.18 9.89 -10.73
CA VAL A 101 8.64 8.66 -11.38
C VAL A 101 7.71 8.34 -12.54
N GLN A 102 8.27 7.94 -13.69
CA GLN A 102 7.50 7.46 -14.84
C GLN A 102 7.55 5.94 -14.92
N VAL A 103 6.39 5.29 -14.96
CA VAL A 103 6.26 3.83 -15.09
C VAL A 103 5.35 3.54 -16.29
N GLY A 104 5.93 3.26 -17.44
CA GLY A 104 5.18 3.15 -18.69
C GLY A 104 4.37 4.43 -18.95
N PRO A 105 3.04 4.33 -19.16
CA PRO A 105 2.19 5.51 -19.39
C PRO A 105 1.80 6.22 -18.08
N VAL A 106 2.08 5.64 -16.92
CA VAL A 106 1.64 6.16 -15.60
C VAL A 106 2.72 7.07 -15.02
N LYS A 107 2.39 8.33 -14.77
CA LYS A 107 3.22 9.22 -13.97
C LYS A 107 2.84 9.07 -12.52
N ILE A 108 3.84 8.90 -11.65
CA ILE A 108 3.68 8.78 -10.20
C ILE A 108 4.33 9.98 -9.53
N THR A 109 3.56 10.70 -8.71
CA THR A 109 4.09 11.74 -7.82
C THR A 109 4.08 11.21 -6.40
N PHE A 110 5.26 11.06 -5.80
CA PHE A 110 5.41 10.78 -4.38
C PHE A 110 5.53 12.09 -3.60
N ALA A 111 4.86 12.16 -2.44
CA ALA A 111 4.94 13.29 -1.51
C ALA A 111 5.20 12.76 -0.11
N MET A 112 6.23 13.27 0.54
CA MET A 112 6.64 12.85 1.89
C MET A 112 6.82 14.07 2.78
N THR A 113 6.43 13.94 4.05
CA THR A 113 6.70 14.93 5.10
C THR A 113 6.54 14.29 6.48
N GLU A 114 7.02 14.99 7.52
CA GLU A 114 6.88 14.56 8.90
C GLU A 114 6.69 15.75 9.84
N GLY A 115 6.06 15.53 10.98
CA GLY A 115 5.81 16.56 11.99
C GLY A 115 4.55 16.29 12.80
N THR A 116 3.82 17.35 13.14
CA THR A 116 2.49 17.23 13.76
C THR A 116 1.44 17.11 12.67
N PHE A 117 0.77 15.97 12.62
CA PHE A 117 -0.31 15.69 11.67
C PHE A 117 -1.64 16.19 12.23
N ASN A 118 -2.28 17.12 11.56
CA ASN A 118 -3.64 17.53 11.86
C ASN A 118 -4.63 16.56 11.18
N SER A 119 -5.07 15.54 11.94
CA SER A 119 -6.07 14.61 11.46
C SER A 119 -7.46 15.23 11.52
N GLY A 120 -8.30 14.96 10.53
CA GLY A 120 -9.66 15.48 10.46
C GLY A 120 -10.10 15.73 9.03
N MET A 121 -11.37 16.13 8.86
CA MET A 121 -11.89 16.54 7.55
C MET A 121 -11.42 17.96 7.24
N PRO A 122 -11.12 18.29 5.97
CA PRO A 122 -10.84 19.67 5.57
C PRO A 122 -11.95 20.64 6.02
N GLY A 123 -11.57 21.70 6.74
CA GLY A 123 -12.51 22.69 7.26
C GLY A 123 -13.28 22.28 8.52
N GLY A 124 -13.07 21.08 9.04
CA GLY A 124 -13.66 20.57 10.28
C GLY A 124 -12.67 20.62 11.47
N PRO A 125 -13.12 20.15 12.65
CA PRO A 125 -12.24 20.00 13.80
C PRO A 125 -11.09 19.04 13.46
N THR A 126 -9.88 19.41 13.88
CA THR A 126 -8.69 18.57 13.71
C THR A 126 -8.14 18.13 15.06
N THR A 127 -7.57 16.93 15.10
CA THR A 127 -6.82 16.43 16.25
C THR A 127 -5.34 16.40 15.89
N PRO A 128 -4.49 17.20 16.57
CA PRO A 128 -3.06 17.17 16.32
C PRO A 128 -2.45 15.86 16.83
N MET A 129 -1.65 15.22 15.99
CA MET A 129 -0.95 13.98 16.30
C MET A 129 0.55 14.23 16.08
N GLU A 130 1.27 14.39 17.18
CA GLU A 130 2.71 14.66 17.14
C GLU A 130 3.51 13.43 16.72
N GLY A 131 4.68 13.66 16.10
CA GLY A 131 5.59 12.58 15.70
C GLY A 131 5.07 11.70 14.57
N TYR A 132 4.17 12.22 13.73
CA TYR A 132 3.62 11.53 12.56
C TYR A 132 4.43 11.82 11.30
N ALA A 133 4.24 10.97 10.30
CA ALA A 133 4.74 11.18 8.96
C ALA A 133 3.68 10.77 7.92
N LEU A 134 3.90 11.24 6.71
CA LEU A 134 3.14 10.92 5.51
C LEU A 134 4.10 10.46 4.42
N CYS A 135 3.73 9.39 3.73
CA CYS A 135 4.25 9.03 2.41
C CYS A 135 3.05 8.78 1.49
N GLY A 136 2.79 9.70 0.58
CA GLY A 136 1.70 9.60 -0.37
C GLY A 136 2.19 9.33 -1.79
N ALA A 137 1.34 8.73 -2.62
CA ALA A 137 1.57 8.53 -4.03
C ALA A 137 0.31 8.89 -4.82
N ILE A 138 0.49 9.58 -5.94
CA ILE A 138 -0.57 9.89 -6.89
C ILE A 138 -0.19 9.29 -8.23
N LEU A 139 -1.00 8.36 -8.73
CA LEU A 139 -0.83 7.75 -10.04
C LEU A 139 -1.79 8.45 -11.01
N GLU A 140 -1.22 9.19 -11.97
CA GLU A 140 -2.00 9.91 -12.97
C GLU A 140 -2.36 8.97 -14.12
N THR A 141 -3.67 8.81 -14.40
CA THR A 141 -4.20 7.93 -15.44
C THR A 141 -5.30 8.61 -16.25
N ALA A 142 -5.58 8.10 -17.44
CA ALA A 142 -6.68 8.60 -18.27
C ALA A 142 -8.07 8.36 -17.67
N SER A 143 -8.23 7.36 -16.79
CA SER A 143 -9.49 7.05 -16.09
C SER A 143 -9.67 7.80 -14.77
N GLY A 144 -8.76 8.72 -14.45
CA GLY A 144 -8.71 9.47 -13.19
C GLY A 144 -7.49 9.09 -12.34
N ASN A 145 -7.20 9.95 -11.37
CA ASN A 145 -6.05 9.77 -10.50
C ASN A 145 -6.34 8.76 -9.39
N LEU A 146 -5.38 7.87 -9.13
CA LEU A 146 -5.38 7.01 -7.96
C LEU A 146 -4.50 7.64 -6.89
N PHE A 147 -5.06 7.83 -5.70
CA PHE A 147 -4.38 8.42 -4.55
C PHE A 147 -4.15 7.32 -3.51
N ILE A 148 -2.89 7.13 -3.13
CA ILE A 148 -2.49 6.16 -2.12
C ILE A 148 -1.75 6.92 -1.03
N LYS A 149 -2.23 6.84 0.21
CA LYS A 149 -1.70 7.64 1.32
C LYS A 149 -1.35 6.75 2.50
N MET A 150 -0.07 6.67 2.85
CA MET A 150 0.42 6.08 4.09
C MET A 150 0.60 7.17 5.12
N THR A 151 -0.02 7.03 6.31
CA THR A 151 0.05 8.01 7.41
C THR A 151 0.10 7.26 8.74
N GLY A 152 0.93 7.72 9.66
CA GLY A 152 1.06 7.11 10.98
C GLY A 152 2.27 7.65 11.75
N PRO A 153 2.63 7.03 12.88
CA PRO A 153 3.84 7.35 13.63
C PRO A 153 5.07 7.35 12.73
N ASN A 154 5.92 8.36 12.88
CA ASN A 154 7.08 8.61 12.02
C ASN A 154 7.99 7.38 11.87
N ALA A 155 8.27 6.68 12.97
CA ALA A 155 9.13 5.48 12.94
C ALA A 155 8.54 4.37 12.06
N VAL A 156 7.21 4.16 12.09
CA VAL A 156 6.53 3.14 11.27
C VAL A 156 6.55 3.54 9.80
N VAL A 157 6.18 4.80 9.49
CA VAL A 157 6.11 5.30 8.11
C VAL A 157 7.48 5.29 7.46
N LYS A 158 8.52 5.83 8.12
CA LYS A 158 9.89 5.84 7.58
C LYS A 158 10.42 4.43 7.28
N ALA A 159 10.23 3.52 8.21
CA ALA A 159 10.68 2.13 8.02
C ALA A 159 9.89 1.38 6.94
N SER A 160 8.73 1.88 6.53
CA SER A 160 7.84 1.28 5.53
C SER A 160 7.90 1.98 4.16
N THR A 161 8.62 3.11 4.06
CA THR A 161 8.64 3.96 2.86
C THR A 161 9.14 3.22 1.62
N ASP A 162 10.20 2.43 1.70
CA ASP A 162 10.74 1.70 0.55
C ASP A 162 9.77 0.61 0.08
N ALA A 163 9.16 -0.13 1.02
CA ALA A 163 8.15 -1.13 0.71
C ALA A 163 6.90 -0.49 0.07
N PHE A 164 6.48 0.68 0.57
CA PHE A 164 5.40 1.47 -0.01
C PHE A 164 5.71 1.89 -1.45
N LYS A 165 6.86 2.53 -1.69
CA LYS A 165 7.28 2.96 -3.03
C LYS A 165 7.38 1.79 -3.99
N LYS A 166 7.92 0.65 -3.53
CA LYS A 166 7.99 -0.57 -4.34
C LYS A 166 6.61 -1.09 -4.69
N MET A 167 5.70 -1.24 -3.72
CA MET A 167 4.32 -1.67 -3.93
C MET A 167 3.62 -0.79 -4.98
N VAL A 168 3.72 0.52 -4.85
CA VAL A 168 3.11 1.48 -5.77
C VAL A 168 3.71 1.38 -7.18
N THR A 169 5.03 1.35 -7.29
CA THR A 169 5.73 1.30 -8.58
C THR A 169 5.46 -0.02 -9.31
N ASP A 170 5.47 -1.15 -8.60
CA ASP A 170 5.17 -2.45 -9.19
C ASP A 170 3.68 -2.56 -9.55
N GLY A 171 2.78 -2.03 -8.72
CA GLY A 171 1.36 -1.92 -9.02
C GLY A 171 1.09 -1.11 -10.29
N ALA A 172 1.80 -0.01 -10.50
CA ALA A 172 1.66 0.81 -11.71
C ALA A 172 1.99 0.04 -13.00
N LYS A 173 2.89 -0.94 -12.96
CA LYS A 173 3.22 -1.81 -14.09
C LYS A 173 2.07 -2.73 -14.50
N THR A 174 1.13 -3.03 -13.58
CA THR A 174 0.01 -3.94 -13.84
C THR A 174 -1.09 -3.30 -14.67
N ALA A 175 -1.15 -1.97 -14.73
CA ALA A 175 -2.12 -1.20 -15.51
C ALA A 175 -1.64 -0.93 -16.94
N ALA A 176 -0.56 -1.56 -17.42
CA ALA A 176 -0.13 -1.42 -18.80
C ALA A 176 -1.28 -1.78 -19.76
N PRO A 177 -1.51 -1.02 -20.83
CA PRO A 177 -2.57 -1.32 -21.78
C PRO A 177 -2.37 -2.76 -22.29
N LYS A 178 -3.44 -3.55 -22.24
CA LYS A 178 -3.47 -4.80 -22.98
C LYS A 178 -3.39 -4.42 -24.45
N VAL A 179 -2.26 -4.69 -25.07
CA VAL A 179 -2.05 -4.60 -26.51
C VAL A 179 -2.97 -5.60 -27.21
#